data_eea8b1261ab683f80dd26a36f4cc8578
#
_entry.id   eea8b1261ab683f80dd26a36f4cc8578
#
_cell.length_a   1.000
_cell.length_b   1.000
_cell.length_c   1.000
_cell.angle_alpha   90.00
_cell.angle_beta   90.00
_cell.angle_gamma   90.00
#
_symmetry.space_group_name_H-M   'P 1'
#
loop_
_entity.id
_entity.type
_entity.pdbx_description
1 polymer ?
#
loop_
_entity_poly.entity_id
_entity_poly.type
_entity_poly.pdbx_seq_one_letter_code
_entity_poly.pdbx_strand_id
1 'polypeptide(L)'
;LGMLTCIRKCFDLIADHKGRRYVLSDIKAIENDDVFKMLQRGESLGVFQVESRAQMNMLPRLKPKTFYDLVIEVAIVRPGPIQGDMVHPYLRRRNGIEKESYPSPSPEHGPPDELYKVLHKTLGVPLFQEQAMRIAIEAAGFTSEEANGLRRAMATFRNVGTIGNFEEKLIGNMIRRGYDETFAKNCFEQIKGFGSYGFPESHAASFAQLVYVSSWLKHYHPDAFCCGLLNSQPMGFYAPAQIVGDARKNGVEVREIDVSYSFAQNTLEQGSGKYCAVRLGFRQIDGFHWLDEDEKRLKHLQPSFRGERSESLESITTIGRMDSGLAPSGAPRNDGGEEAFDWASRIVAARNRRPFTSLEDFARDTGLPKRALILLADADAFRSIGLDRRAALWAVRRLPDDVPLPLFEAATARELPDEHARPLPQMPLPEHVVADYQTIRLSLKGHPMEFLREQFTRERIVPCSDVNHRNDKRQMRCAGVVLVRQRPGSAKGVVFMTLEDETGIANIVVWPKVMEKYRKEVMGARLILVEGYVQSSPEEVTHLVAQRLTDRSHDLMGLANDALARKHTVPPAAALIEPLHDDIRQHPENPAQKIRHPRNVRILPPSRDFH
;
A
#
# COMPACT_ATOMS: atom_id res chain seq x y z
N LEU A 1 -5.21 3.62 -13.62
CA LEU A 1 -6.36 4.50 -13.31
C LEU A 1 -6.29 5.05 -11.88
N GLY A 2 -6.03 4.25 -10.86
CA GLY A 2 -6.00 4.72 -9.46
C GLY A 2 -5.03 5.88 -9.21
N MET A 3 -3.82 5.87 -9.80
CA MET A 3 -2.88 6.97 -9.61
C MET A 3 -3.33 8.27 -10.28
N LEU A 4 -3.96 8.21 -11.44
CA LEU A 4 -4.52 9.42 -12.08
C LEU A 4 -5.63 10.04 -11.21
N THR A 5 -6.47 9.19 -10.60
CA THR A 5 -7.47 9.63 -9.63
C THR A 5 -6.81 10.25 -8.39
N CYS A 6 -5.74 9.63 -7.89
CA CYS A 6 -4.96 10.17 -6.76
C CYS A 6 -4.38 11.55 -7.08
N ILE A 7 -3.71 11.71 -8.23
CA ILE A 7 -3.12 12.98 -8.66
C ILE A 7 -4.22 14.06 -8.80
N ARG A 8 -5.36 13.73 -9.41
CA ARG A 8 -6.50 14.65 -9.50
C ARG A 8 -6.97 15.09 -8.12
N LYS A 9 -7.24 14.13 -7.23
CA LYS A 9 -7.66 14.45 -5.84
C LYS A 9 -6.62 15.29 -5.08
N CYS A 10 -5.33 15.05 -5.31
CA CYS A 10 -4.27 15.89 -4.74
C CYS A 10 -4.33 17.33 -5.25
N PHE A 11 -4.54 17.54 -6.55
CA PHE A 11 -4.66 18.87 -7.11
C PHE A 11 -5.90 19.59 -6.61
N ASP A 12 -7.04 18.90 -6.49
CA ASP A 12 -8.27 19.43 -5.93
C ASP A 12 -8.05 19.87 -4.46
N LEU A 13 -7.46 19.00 -3.63
CA LEU A 13 -7.13 19.31 -2.22
C LEU A 13 -6.17 20.50 -2.09
N ILE A 14 -5.17 20.62 -2.98
CA ILE A 14 -4.24 21.75 -2.96
C ILE A 14 -4.97 23.03 -3.39
N ALA A 15 -5.86 22.97 -4.37
CA ALA A 15 -6.64 24.12 -4.80
C ALA A 15 -7.57 24.61 -3.66
N ASP A 16 -8.27 23.71 -3.01
CA ASP A 16 -9.27 24.02 -1.97
C ASP A 16 -8.62 24.53 -0.66
N HIS A 17 -7.51 23.93 -0.25
CA HIS A 17 -6.91 24.24 1.07
C HIS A 17 -5.68 25.17 1.01
N LYS A 18 -5.01 25.27 -0.16
CA LYS A 18 -3.77 26.07 -0.31
C LYS A 18 -3.91 27.17 -1.38
N GLY A 19 -5.08 27.30 -2.04
CA GLY A 19 -5.37 28.31 -3.03
C GLY A 19 -4.52 28.25 -4.32
N ARG A 20 -3.86 27.11 -4.58
CA ARG A 20 -3.00 26.91 -5.75
C ARG A 20 -3.61 25.85 -6.66
N ARG A 21 -3.86 26.20 -7.90
CA ARG A 21 -4.35 25.27 -8.92
C ARG A 21 -3.18 24.76 -9.76
N TYR A 22 -3.10 23.44 -9.91
CA TYR A 22 -2.13 22.75 -10.75
C TYR A 22 -2.82 21.87 -11.78
N VAL A 23 -2.18 21.76 -12.94
CA VAL A 23 -2.46 20.73 -13.95
C VAL A 23 -1.18 19.93 -14.20
N LEU A 24 -1.30 18.74 -14.82
CA LEU A 24 -0.14 17.87 -15.07
C LEU A 24 1.00 18.56 -15.83
N SER A 25 0.67 19.49 -16.74
CA SER A 25 1.66 20.23 -17.52
C SER A 25 2.44 21.28 -16.74
N ASP A 26 1.93 21.72 -15.59
CA ASP A 26 2.60 22.72 -14.75
C ASP A 26 3.77 22.11 -13.98
N ILE A 27 3.64 20.83 -13.64
CA ILE A 27 4.69 20.07 -12.98
C ILE A 27 5.60 19.51 -14.08
N LYS A 28 6.36 20.40 -14.68
CA LYS A 28 7.40 20.00 -15.64
C LYS A 28 8.51 19.33 -14.87
N ALA A 29 9.12 18.32 -15.48
CA ALA A 29 10.37 17.74 -15.04
C ALA A 29 11.54 18.74 -15.23
N ILE A 30 11.36 19.95 -14.73
CA ILE A 30 12.47 20.87 -14.54
C ILE A 30 13.21 20.25 -13.35
N GLU A 31 14.33 19.66 -13.65
CA GLU A 31 15.28 19.00 -12.82
C GLU A 31 15.32 19.59 -11.39
N ASN A 32 14.38 19.10 -10.56
CA ASN A 32 14.31 19.51 -9.17
C ASN A 32 15.13 18.52 -8.36
N ASP A 33 16.31 18.94 -7.99
CA ASP A 33 17.28 18.15 -7.25
C ASP A 33 16.69 17.48 -5.99
N ASP A 34 15.77 18.14 -5.30
CA ASP A 34 15.24 17.62 -4.04
C ASP A 34 14.30 16.45 -4.25
N VAL A 35 13.49 16.46 -5.34
CA VAL A 35 12.67 15.33 -5.73
C VAL A 35 13.55 14.14 -6.12
N PHE A 36 14.61 14.39 -6.90
CA PHE A 36 15.55 13.33 -7.28
C PHE A 36 16.32 12.79 -6.07
N LYS A 37 16.75 13.63 -5.12
CA LYS A 37 17.39 13.19 -3.86
C LYS A 37 16.47 12.30 -3.04
N MET A 38 15.18 12.62 -2.94
CA MET A 38 14.18 11.76 -2.28
C MET A 38 14.13 10.38 -2.96
N LEU A 39 14.05 10.34 -4.29
CA LEU A 39 14.04 9.09 -5.05
C LEU A 39 15.36 8.30 -4.89
N GLN A 40 16.51 8.98 -4.89
CA GLN A 40 17.82 8.34 -4.67
C GLN A 40 17.93 7.64 -3.31
N ARG A 41 17.18 8.11 -2.29
CA ARG A 41 17.08 7.41 -0.99
C ARG A 41 16.09 6.26 -0.97
N GLY A 42 15.39 5.99 -2.11
CA GLY A 42 14.36 4.96 -2.19
C GLY A 42 13.06 5.32 -1.44
N GLU A 43 12.83 6.58 -1.11
CA GLU A 43 11.64 7.08 -0.41
C GLU A 43 10.46 7.23 -1.38
N SER A 44 10.06 6.13 -2.02
CA SER A 44 9.08 6.11 -3.11
C SER A 44 7.77 5.38 -2.77
N LEU A 45 7.47 5.20 -1.49
CA LEU A 45 6.19 4.61 -1.07
C LEU A 45 5.03 5.44 -1.62
N GLY A 46 4.09 4.80 -2.29
CA GLY A 46 2.94 5.45 -2.92
C GLY A 46 3.24 6.16 -4.23
N VAL A 47 4.50 6.28 -4.65
CA VAL A 47 4.89 6.89 -5.92
C VAL A 47 4.63 5.91 -7.06
N PHE A 48 3.96 6.39 -8.12
CA PHE A 48 3.60 5.56 -9.27
C PHE A 48 4.78 4.75 -9.81
N GLN A 49 4.55 3.48 -10.11
CA GLN A 49 5.46 2.55 -10.79
C GLN A 49 6.79 2.25 -10.05
N VAL A 50 7.28 3.11 -9.16
CA VAL A 50 8.57 2.94 -8.45
C VAL A 50 8.37 2.59 -6.95
N GLU A 51 7.20 2.10 -6.61
CA GLU A 51 6.81 1.71 -5.25
C GLU A 51 7.06 0.23 -4.92
N SER A 52 7.32 -0.60 -5.92
CA SER A 52 7.64 -2.01 -5.68
C SER A 52 9.02 -2.15 -5.05
N ARG A 53 9.21 -3.20 -4.25
CA ARG A 53 10.48 -3.44 -3.58
C ARG A 53 11.68 -3.47 -4.50
N ALA A 54 11.53 -4.11 -5.67
CA ALA A 54 12.61 -4.18 -6.67
C ALA A 54 13.00 -2.77 -7.16
N GLN A 55 12.02 -1.91 -7.39
CA GLN A 55 12.22 -0.54 -7.84
C GLN A 55 12.77 0.35 -6.71
N MET A 56 12.23 0.24 -5.49
CA MET A 56 12.77 0.95 -4.33
C MET A 56 14.25 0.60 -4.06
N ASN A 57 14.64 -0.65 -4.29
CA ASN A 57 16.04 -1.07 -4.18
C ASN A 57 16.89 -0.66 -5.38
N MET A 58 16.27 -0.41 -6.53
CA MET A 58 16.97 0.04 -7.73
C MET A 58 17.29 1.53 -7.71
N LEU A 59 16.39 2.35 -7.17
CA LEU A 59 16.55 3.81 -7.11
C LEU A 59 17.88 4.27 -6.48
N PRO A 60 18.34 3.75 -5.33
CA PRO A 60 19.65 4.10 -4.76
C PRO A 60 20.84 3.68 -5.64
N ARG A 61 20.69 2.63 -6.46
CA ARG A 61 21.71 2.13 -7.38
C ARG A 61 21.77 2.94 -8.66
N LEU A 62 20.60 3.28 -9.21
CA LEU A 62 20.48 4.09 -10.42
C LEU A 62 20.87 5.56 -10.15
N LYS A 63 20.54 6.08 -8.97
CA LYS A 63 20.74 7.47 -8.57
C LYS A 63 20.22 8.45 -9.63
N PRO A 64 18.89 8.46 -9.90
CA PRO A 64 18.31 9.28 -10.96
C PRO A 64 18.61 10.77 -10.70
N LYS A 65 18.98 11.50 -11.75
CA LYS A 65 19.26 12.95 -11.72
C LYS A 65 18.44 13.71 -12.76
N THR A 66 17.99 13.02 -13.80
CA THR A 66 17.28 13.59 -14.92
C THR A 66 15.94 12.88 -15.13
N PHE A 67 15.05 13.51 -15.85
CA PHE A 67 13.79 12.87 -16.25
C PHE A 67 14.01 11.57 -17.05
N TYR A 68 15.04 11.54 -17.90
CA TYR A 68 15.34 10.36 -18.70
C TYR A 68 15.83 9.17 -17.85
N ASP A 69 16.44 9.44 -16.69
CA ASP A 69 16.78 8.38 -15.74
C ASP A 69 15.52 7.68 -15.19
N LEU A 70 14.41 8.41 -15.02
CA LEU A 70 13.13 7.80 -14.63
C LEU A 70 12.53 6.97 -15.77
N VAL A 71 12.72 7.39 -17.03
CA VAL A 71 12.32 6.59 -18.20
C VAL A 71 13.06 5.26 -18.21
N ILE A 72 14.35 5.29 -17.89
CA ILE A 72 15.17 4.08 -17.79
C ILE A 72 14.75 3.24 -16.58
N GLU A 73 14.53 3.84 -15.41
CA GLU A 73 14.09 3.13 -14.19
C GLU A 73 12.81 2.31 -14.46
N VAL A 74 11.82 2.94 -15.09
CA VAL A 74 10.56 2.28 -15.46
C VAL A 74 10.79 1.13 -16.42
N ALA A 75 11.77 1.24 -17.34
CA ALA A 75 12.04 0.26 -18.35
C ALA A 75 12.96 -0.88 -17.89
N ILE A 76 13.86 -0.63 -16.95
CA ILE A 76 14.92 -1.58 -16.56
C ILE A 76 14.44 -2.60 -15.53
N VAL A 77 13.53 -2.18 -14.61
CA VAL A 77 12.94 -3.05 -13.59
C VAL A 77 11.66 -3.66 -14.13
N ARG A 78 11.72 -4.90 -14.60
CA ARG A 78 10.58 -5.62 -15.21
C ARG A 78 10.23 -6.86 -14.42
N PRO A 79 8.94 -7.31 -14.45
CA PRO A 79 8.59 -8.67 -14.06
C PRO A 79 9.17 -9.63 -15.11
N GLY A 80 10.24 -10.29 -14.79
CA GLY A 80 11.01 -11.18 -15.64
C GLY A 80 12.40 -11.42 -15.03
N PRO A 81 13.32 -12.10 -15.65
CA PRO A 81 14.55 -12.53 -15.00
C PRO A 81 15.50 -11.37 -14.70
N ILE A 82 15.22 -10.62 -13.65
CA ILE A 82 16.28 -10.02 -12.85
C ILE A 82 16.83 -11.20 -12.05
N GLN A 83 17.62 -12.03 -12.74
CA GLN A 83 18.35 -13.10 -12.07
C GLN A 83 19.36 -12.44 -11.15
N GLY A 84 19.31 -12.86 -9.88
CA GLY A 84 20.18 -12.35 -8.84
C GLY A 84 21.65 -12.29 -9.28
N ASP A 85 22.38 -11.33 -8.69
CA ASP A 85 23.81 -11.03 -8.87
C ASP A 85 24.28 -10.44 -10.22
N MET A 86 23.47 -10.35 -11.26
CA MET A 86 23.85 -9.57 -12.42
C MET A 86 23.56 -8.10 -12.20
N VAL A 87 24.52 -7.37 -11.69
CA VAL A 87 24.56 -5.91 -11.83
C VAL A 87 24.34 -5.63 -13.32
N HIS A 88 23.18 -5.06 -13.64
CA HIS A 88 22.78 -4.84 -15.03
C HIS A 88 23.90 -4.08 -15.76
N PRO A 89 24.30 -4.43 -17.00
CA PRO A 89 25.40 -3.76 -17.70
C PRO A 89 25.26 -2.24 -17.75
N TYR A 90 24.02 -1.75 -17.82
CA TYR A 90 23.72 -0.33 -17.74
C TYR A 90 24.23 0.31 -16.45
N LEU A 91 24.00 -0.30 -15.27
CA LEU A 91 24.46 0.23 -13.99
C LEU A 91 25.98 0.21 -13.87
N ARG A 92 26.63 -0.84 -14.36
CA ARG A 92 28.10 -0.91 -14.34
C ARG A 92 28.72 0.20 -15.18
N ARG A 93 28.17 0.50 -16.36
CA ARG A 93 28.61 1.59 -17.23
C ARG A 93 28.30 2.94 -16.63
N ARG A 94 27.11 3.14 -16.11
CA ARG A 94 26.71 4.37 -15.43
C ARG A 94 27.60 4.70 -14.22
N ASN A 95 28.03 3.70 -13.48
CA ASN A 95 28.88 3.86 -12.30
C ASN A 95 30.39 3.84 -12.67
N GLY A 96 30.75 3.80 -13.93
CA GLY A 96 32.14 3.81 -14.39
C GLY A 96 32.93 2.52 -14.14
N ILE A 97 32.25 1.44 -13.75
CA ILE A 97 32.87 0.12 -13.52
C ILE A 97 33.20 -0.56 -14.85
N GLU A 98 32.37 -0.33 -15.87
CA GLU A 98 32.54 -0.85 -17.22
C GLU A 98 32.55 0.31 -18.20
N LYS A 99 33.48 0.28 -19.19
CA LYS A 99 33.48 1.30 -20.26
C LYS A 99 32.33 1.09 -21.22
N GLU A 100 31.75 2.16 -21.69
CA GLU A 100 30.78 2.12 -22.79
C GLU A 100 31.50 1.57 -24.05
N SER A 101 30.82 0.69 -24.76
CA SER A 101 31.32 0.10 -25.98
C SER A 101 30.27 0.18 -27.07
N TYR A 102 30.67 0.73 -28.20
CA TYR A 102 29.85 0.89 -29.40
C TYR A 102 30.62 0.30 -30.57
N PRO A 103 30.54 -1.03 -30.79
CA PRO A 103 31.22 -1.66 -31.93
C PRO A 103 30.81 -1.01 -33.24
N SER A 104 31.75 -0.92 -34.15
CA SER A 104 31.58 -0.32 -35.47
C SER A 104 31.53 -1.38 -36.56
N PRO A 105 30.79 -1.18 -37.63
CA PRO A 105 30.88 -2.03 -38.81
C PRO A 105 32.24 -1.82 -39.50
N SER A 106 32.57 -2.72 -40.47
CA SER A 106 33.69 -2.45 -41.39
C SER A 106 33.43 -1.15 -42.16
N PRO A 107 34.48 -0.37 -42.49
CA PRO A 107 34.33 0.93 -43.17
C PRO A 107 33.53 0.89 -44.48
N GLU A 108 33.53 -0.29 -45.13
CA GLU A 108 32.79 -0.55 -46.37
C GLU A 108 31.27 -0.67 -46.20
N HIS A 109 30.83 -0.93 -44.95
CA HIS A 109 29.43 -1.30 -44.68
C HIS A 109 28.62 -0.26 -43.90
N GLY A 110 29.25 0.78 -43.38
CA GLY A 110 28.53 1.84 -42.67
C GLY A 110 29.42 2.78 -41.87
N PRO A 111 28.83 3.85 -41.33
CA PRO A 111 29.57 4.79 -40.51
C PRO A 111 29.91 4.19 -39.13
N PRO A 112 31.11 4.54 -38.58
CA PRO A 112 31.59 3.96 -37.34
C PRO A 112 30.71 4.28 -36.10
N ASP A 113 29.82 5.26 -36.19
CA ASP A 113 28.97 5.76 -35.12
C ASP A 113 27.50 5.28 -35.20
N GLU A 114 27.20 4.31 -36.09
CA GLU A 114 25.80 3.88 -36.30
C GLU A 114 25.15 3.35 -35.01
N LEU A 115 25.83 2.49 -34.26
CA LEU A 115 25.31 1.98 -32.98
C LEU A 115 25.37 3.01 -31.86
N TYR A 116 26.33 3.94 -31.88
CA TYR A 116 26.33 5.06 -30.94
C TYR A 116 25.06 5.90 -31.06
N LYS A 117 24.62 6.25 -32.27
CA LYS A 117 23.38 7.01 -32.52
C LYS A 117 22.14 6.33 -31.97
N VAL A 118 22.12 5.00 -31.90
CA VAL A 118 20.99 4.22 -31.40
C VAL A 118 21.05 4.05 -29.88
N LEU A 119 22.24 3.83 -29.31
CA LEU A 119 22.40 3.31 -27.96
C LEU A 119 23.06 4.27 -26.95
N HIS A 120 23.52 5.48 -27.36
CA HIS A 120 24.24 6.39 -26.46
C HIS A 120 23.40 6.79 -25.24
N LYS A 121 22.10 7.00 -25.41
CA LYS A 121 21.20 7.35 -24.29
C LYS A 121 21.07 6.25 -23.25
N THR A 122 21.33 5.02 -23.62
CA THR A 122 21.23 3.84 -22.76
C THR A 122 22.60 3.19 -22.51
N LEU A 123 23.68 3.95 -22.70
CA LEU A 123 25.08 3.56 -22.45
C LEU A 123 25.46 2.24 -23.16
N GLY A 124 25.01 2.09 -24.40
CA GLY A 124 25.30 0.91 -25.21
C GLY A 124 24.47 -0.34 -24.87
N VAL A 125 23.43 -0.22 -24.07
CA VAL A 125 22.55 -1.34 -23.72
C VAL A 125 21.19 -1.14 -24.37
N PRO A 126 20.69 -2.08 -25.19
CA PRO A 126 19.34 -1.98 -25.72
C PRO A 126 18.33 -2.19 -24.60
N LEU A 127 17.51 -1.20 -24.31
CA LEU A 127 16.47 -1.21 -23.28
C LEU A 127 15.05 -1.13 -23.84
N PHE A 128 14.88 -0.56 -25.02
CA PHE A 128 13.58 -0.27 -25.64
C PHE A 128 13.36 -1.06 -26.94
N GLN A 129 12.09 -1.34 -27.25
CA GLN A 129 11.72 -2.03 -28.50
C GLN A 129 12.22 -1.28 -29.74
N GLU A 130 12.11 0.04 -29.72
CA GLU A 130 12.56 0.91 -30.81
C GLU A 130 14.06 0.77 -31.04
N GLN A 131 14.86 0.63 -29.98
CA GLN A 131 16.30 0.39 -30.12
C GLN A 131 16.59 -0.98 -30.74
N ALA A 132 15.86 -2.02 -30.33
CA ALA A 132 16.00 -3.36 -30.91
C ALA A 132 15.70 -3.36 -32.42
N MET A 133 14.62 -2.66 -32.83
CA MET A 133 14.29 -2.51 -34.27
C MET A 133 15.36 -1.70 -35.00
N ARG A 134 15.86 -0.60 -34.43
CA ARG A 134 16.90 0.23 -35.04
C ARG A 134 18.23 -0.53 -35.18
N ILE A 135 18.61 -1.37 -34.20
CA ILE A 135 19.78 -2.26 -34.32
C ILE A 135 19.58 -3.21 -35.49
N ALA A 136 18.40 -3.82 -35.64
CA ALA A 136 18.16 -4.74 -36.76
C ALA A 136 18.24 -4.01 -38.12
N ILE A 137 17.76 -2.76 -38.21
CA ILE A 137 17.84 -1.97 -39.45
C ILE A 137 19.27 -1.50 -39.71
N GLU A 138 19.88 -0.79 -38.76
CA GLU A 138 21.16 -0.12 -38.95
C GLU A 138 22.34 -1.13 -38.98
N ALA A 139 22.40 -2.05 -37.97
CA ALA A 139 23.54 -2.97 -37.85
C ALA A 139 23.35 -4.29 -38.60
N ALA A 140 22.13 -4.75 -38.86
CA ALA A 140 21.88 -6.00 -39.58
C ALA A 140 21.24 -5.80 -40.97
N GLY A 141 20.98 -4.55 -41.38
CA GLY A 141 20.45 -4.24 -42.71
C GLY A 141 19.05 -4.82 -42.99
N PHE A 142 18.21 -4.90 -41.96
CA PHE A 142 16.84 -5.32 -42.11
C PHE A 142 16.01 -4.18 -42.76
N THR A 143 15.04 -4.58 -43.55
CA THR A 143 14.01 -3.63 -44.00
C THR A 143 13.10 -3.26 -42.82
N SER A 144 12.36 -2.15 -42.94
CA SER A 144 11.38 -1.74 -41.94
C SER A 144 10.30 -2.82 -41.70
N GLU A 145 9.93 -3.57 -42.73
CA GLU A 145 8.97 -4.67 -42.64
C GLU A 145 9.53 -5.86 -41.84
N GLU A 146 10.80 -6.22 -42.10
CA GLU A 146 11.50 -7.29 -41.39
C GLU A 146 11.72 -6.92 -39.92
N ALA A 147 12.14 -5.69 -39.62
CA ALA A 147 12.26 -5.20 -38.25
C ALA A 147 10.91 -5.22 -37.50
N ASN A 148 9.82 -4.86 -38.18
CA ASN A 148 8.48 -4.99 -37.62
C ASN A 148 8.06 -6.47 -37.45
N GLY A 149 8.46 -7.34 -38.37
CA GLY A 149 8.32 -8.79 -38.23
C GLY A 149 9.03 -9.32 -36.97
N LEU A 150 10.27 -8.91 -36.75
CA LEU A 150 11.03 -9.22 -35.53
C LEU A 150 10.31 -8.71 -34.27
N ARG A 151 9.81 -7.49 -34.28
CA ARG A 151 9.03 -6.93 -33.17
C ARG A 151 7.77 -7.76 -32.85
N ARG A 152 7.04 -8.18 -33.89
CA ARG A 152 5.85 -9.06 -33.72
C ARG A 152 6.25 -10.43 -33.20
N ALA A 153 7.34 -11.02 -33.72
CA ALA A 153 7.86 -12.29 -33.24
C ALA A 153 8.28 -12.21 -31.76
N MET A 154 8.86 -11.09 -31.32
CA MET A 154 9.17 -10.83 -29.92
C MET A 154 7.90 -10.77 -29.05
N ALA A 155 6.80 -10.19 -29.52
CA ALA A 155 5.54 -10.08 -28.77
C ALA A 155 4.77 -11.41 -28.66
N THR A 156 5.00 -12.35 -29.55
CA THR A 156 4.28 -13.64 -29.63
C THR A 156 5.10 -14.85 -29.21
N PHE A 157 5.97 -14.72 -28.24
CA PHE A 157 6.95 -15.73 -27.77
C PHE A 157 6.42 -17.15 -27.51
N ARG A 158 5.13 -17.40 -27.59
CA ARG A 158 4.55 -18.72 -27.42
C ARG A 158 4.62 -19.62 -28.66
N ASN A 159 5.01 -19.07 -29.82
CA ASN A 159 5.14 -19.84 -31.07
C ASN A 159 6.60 -20.04 -31.46
N VAL A 160 7.13 -21.19 -31.11
CA VAL A 160 8.53 -21.65 -31.13
C VAL A 160 9.16 -21.79 -32.53
N GLY A 161 8.64 -21.21 -33.60
CA GLY A 161 9.17 -21.47 -34.97
C GLY A 161 9.74 -20.25 -35.70
N THR A 162 9.30 -19.04 -35.39
CA THR A 162 9.62 -17.87 -36.23
C THR A 162 10.86 -17.10 -35.80
N ILE A 163 11.31 -17.24 -34.57
CA ILE A 163 12.46 -16.49 -34.02
C ILE A 163 13.80 -17.02 -34.56
N GLY A 164 13.94 -18.34 -34.77
CA GLY A 164 15.18 -18.91 -35.28
C GLY A 164 15.64 -18.32 -36.63
N ASN A 165 14.68 -18.06 -37.53
CA ASN A 165 14.99 -17.44 -38.82
C ASN A 165 15.51 -16.00 -38.68
N PHE A 166 14.99 -15.24 -37.70
CA PHE A 166 15.46 -13.88 -37.41
C PHE A 166 16.82 -13.90 -36.71
N GLU A 167 17.11 -14.92 -35.89
CA GLU A 167 18.39 -15.12 -35.22
C GLU A 167 19.52 -15.30 -36.25
N GLU A 168 19.38 -16.30 -37.12
CA GLU A 168 20.39 -16.60 -38.16
C GLU A 168 20.60 -15.40 -39.09
N LYS A 169 19.51 -14.74 -39.47
CA LYS A 169 19.57 -13.56 -40.35
C LYS A 169 20.26 -12.38 -39.69
N LEU A 170 19.90 -12.04 -38.44
CA LEU A 170 20.47 -10.90 -37.73
C LEU A 170 21.95 -11.11 -37.46
N ILE A 171 22.32 -12.26 -36.88
CA ILE A 171 23.72 -12.60 -36.57
C ILE A 171 24.55 -12.68 -37.85
N GLY A 172 24.07 -13.38 -38.85
CA GLY A 172 24.78 -13.54 -40.13
C GLY A 172 24.97 -12.21 -40.85
N ASN A 173 24.00 -11.33 -40.82
CA ASN A 173 24.11 -10.00 -41.43
C ASN A 173 25.08 -9.10 -40.66
N MET A 174 25.04 -9.10 -39.32
CA MET A 174 26.00 -8.34 -38.53
C MET A 174 27.42 -8.78 -38.76
N ILE A 175 27.70 -10.10 -38.80
CA ILE A 175 29.02 -10.64 -39.08
C ILE A 175 29.50 -10.22 -40.49
N ARG A 176 28.61 -10.30 -41.51
CA ARG A 176 28.94 -9.83 -42.88
C ARG A 176 29.28 -8.36 -42.92
N ARG A 177 28.70 -7.54 -42.05
CA ARG A 177 29.00 -6.10 -41.94
C ARG A 177 30.25 -5.81 -41.11
N GLY A 178 30.92 -6.85 -40.59
CA GLY A 178 32.21 -6.74 -39.88
C GLY A 178 32.08 -6.62 -38.36
N TYR A 179 30.92 -6.90 -37.80
CA TYR A 179 30.75 -6.98 -36.35
C TYR A 179 31.30 -8.30 -35.79
N ASP A 180 31.84 -8.27 -34.59
CA ASP A 180 32.29 -9.46 -33.87
C ASP A 180 31.14 -10.44 -33.63
N GLU A 181 31.43 -11.74 -33.85
CA GLU A 181 30.41 -12.80 -33.71
C GLU A 181 29.85 -12.88 -32.28
N THR A 182 30.72 -12.73 -31.29
CA THR A 182 30.30 -12.76 -29.87
C THR A 182 29.40 -11.60 -29.56
N PHE A 183 29.71 -10.41 -30.10
CA PHE A 183 28.85 -9.23 -29.96
C PHE A 183 27.50 -9.43 -30.64
N ALA A 184 27.48 -9.95 -31.87
CA ALA A 184 26.23 -10.20 -32.62
C ALA A 184 25.31 -11.20 -31.87
N LYS A 185 25.88 -12.29 -31.35
CA LYS A 185 25.13 -13.26 -30.51
C LYS A 185 24.60 -12.65 -29.23
N ASN A 186 25.41 -11.90 -28.49
CA ASN A 186 25.00 -11.23 -27.26
C ASN A 186 23.90 -10.19 -27.53
N CYS A 187 24.02 -9.47 -28.63
CA CYS A 187 23.01 -8.50 -29.05
C CYS A 187 21.67 -9.19 -29.34
N PHE A 188 21.71 -10.33 -30.08
CA PHE A 188 20.46 -11.08 -30.31
C PHE A 188 19.86 -11.67 -29.04
N GLU A 189 20.64 -12.23 -28.14
CA GLU A 189 20.16 -12.76 -26.87
C GLU A 189 19.55 -11.64 -26.00
N GLN A 190 20.12 -10.43 -26.03
CA GLN A 190 19.51 -9.26 -25.37
C GLN A 190 18.16 -8.92 -26.03
N ILE A 191 18.10 -8.86 -27.36
CA ILE A 191 16.86 -8.61 -28.12
C ILE A 191 15.83 -9.71 -27.81
N LYS A 192 16.22 -10.96 -27.76
CA LYS A 192 15.37 -12.10 -27.41
C LYS A 192 14.83 -11.98 -25.98
N GLY A 193 15.63 -11.47 -25.05
CA GLY A 193 15.17 -11.14 -23.69
C GLY A 193 14.02 -10.13 -23.65
N PHE A 194 13.84 -9.28 -24.67
CA PHE A 194 12.67 -8.41 -24.81
C PHE A 194 11.39 -9.16 -25.18
N GLY A 195 11.48 -10.38 -25.65
CA GLY A 195 10.35 -11.14 -26.16
C GLY A 195 9.30 -11.47 -25.12
N SER A 196 9.66 -11.52 -23.85
CA SER A 196 8.67 -11.69 -22.80
C SER A 196 7.94 -10.37 -22.45
N TYR A 197 8.57 -9.20 -22.68
CA TYR A 197 7.99 -7.88 -22.38
C TYR A 197 8.82 -6.76 -23.03
N GLY A 198 8.64 -6.54 -24.34
CA GLY A 198 9.21 -5.36 -24.99
C GLY A 198 8.53 -4.09 -24.48
N PHE A 199 9.29 -3.13 -23.95
CA PHE A 199 8.74 -1.88 -23.43
C PHE A 199 9.00 -0.76 -24.45
N PRO A 200 7.96 -0.10 -24.97
CA PRO A 200 8.13 1.07 -25.83
C PRO A 200 8.71 2.25 -25.05
N GLU A 201 9.64 2.99 -25.66
CA GLU A 201 10.26 4.18 -25.04
C GLU A 201 9.21 5.26 -24.73
N SER A 202 8.26 5.48 -25.64
CA SER A 202 7.16 6.43 -25.46
C SER A 202 6.25 6.06 -24.27
N HIS A 203 6.00 4.77 -24.06
CA HIS A 203 5.24 4.30 -22.92
C HIS A 203 6.02 4.50 -21.61
N ALA A 204 7.33 4.19 -21.60
CA ALA A 204 8.20 4.46 -20.47
C ALA A 204 8.24 5.96 -20.12
N ALA A 205 8.31 6.84 -21.13
CA ALA A 205 8.31 8.28 -20.93
C ALA A 205 6.97 8.79 -20.35
N SER A 206 5.83 8.27 -20.81
CA SER A 206 4.51 8.60 -20.26
C SER A 206 4.39 8.16 -18.79
N PHE A 207 4.93 7.01 -18.44
CA PHE A 207 4.95 6.52 -17.07
C PHE A 207 5.92 7.30 -16.20
N ALA A 208 7.10 7.66 -16.72
CA ALA A 208 8.06 8.51 -16.02
C ALA A 208 7.48 9.89 -15.65
N GLN A 209 6.58 10.43 -16.48
CA GLN A 209 5.86 11.66 -16.14
C GLN A 209 5.00 11.47 -14.89
N LEU A 210 4.26 10.37 -14.79
CA LEU A 210 3.46 10.07 -13.60
C LEU A 210 4.34 9.77 -12.37
N VAL A 211 5.49 9.11 -12.57
CA VAL A 211 6.50 8.93 -11.52
C VAL A 211 6.93 10.28 -10.98
N TYR A 212 7.31 11.20 -11.86
CA TYR A 212 7.81 12.51 -11.47
C TYR A 212 6.74 13.35 -10.76
N VAL A 213 5.51 13.42 -11.33
CA VAL A 213 4.40 14.18 -10.74
C VAL A 213 4.03 13.63 -9.35
N SER A 214 3.92 12.32 -9.21
CA SER A 214 3.60 11.72 -7.90
C SER A 214 4.74 11.89 -6.89
N SER A 215 6.00 11.86 -7.32
CA SER A 215 7.17 12.18 -6.48
C SER A 215 7.17 13.63 -6.04
N TRP A 216 6.85 14.55 -6.94
CA TRP A 216 6.74 15.98 -6.66
C TRP A 216 5.63 16.25 -5.64
N LEU A 217 4.45 15.65 -5.82
CA LEU A 217 3.35 15.75 -4.86
C LEU A 217 3.75 15.22 -3.48
N LYS A 218 4.41 14.06 -3.43
CA LYS A 218 4.91 13.49 -2.19
C LYS A 218 5.91 14.40 -1.48
N HIS A 219 6.82 15.03 -2.23
CA HIS A 219 7.87 15.87 -1.67
C HIS A 219 7.35 17.22 -1.16
N TYR A 220 6.54 17.91 -1.97
CA TYR A 220 6.11 19.29 -1.67
C TYR A 220 4.76 19.37 -0.95
N HIS A 221 3.90 18.36 -1.13
CA HIS A 221 2.54 18.31 -0.58
C HIS A 221 2.25 16.94 0.02
N PRO A 222 3.06 16.46 1.00
CA PRO A 222 2.89 15.13 1.58
C PRO A 222 1.53 14.95 2.27
N ASP A 223 0.93 16.02 2.77
CA ASP A 223 -0.41 16.07 3.32
C ASP A 223 -1.49 15.77 2.25
N ALA A 224 -1.50 16.50 1.15
CA ALA A 224 -2.42 16.27 0.04
C ALA A 224 -2.17 14.90 -0.61
N PHE A 225 -0.92 14.47 -0.72
CA PHE A 225 -0.54 13.18 -1.27
C PHE A 225 -1.04 12.01 -0.41
N CYS A 226 -0.85 12.08 0.91
CA CYS A 226 -1.39 11.12 1.86
C CYS A 226 -2.92 11.03 1.77
N CYS A 227 -3.60 12.18 1.82
CA CYS A 227 -5.06 12.25 1.72
C CYS A 227 -5.56 11.71 0.38
N GLY A 228 -4.94 12.10 -0.74
CA GLY A 228 -5.27 11.62 -2.08
C GLY A 228 -5.08 10.10 -2.25
N LEU A 229 -3.98 9.53 -1.70
CA LEU A 229 -3.74 8.09 -1.71
C LEU A 229 -4.79 7.32 -0.90
N LEU A 230 -5.10 7.78 0.33
CA LEU A 230 -6.12 7.18 1.17
C LEU A 230 -7.51 7.25 0.52
N ASN A 231 -7.82 8.34 -0.18
CA ASN A 231 -9.09 8.52 -0.89
C ASN A 231 -9.16 7.78 -2.24
N SER A 232 -8.06 7.23 -2.71
CA SER A 232 -8.00 6.45 -3.95
C SER A 232 -7.84 4.95 -3.72
N GLN A 233 -7.90 4.49 -2.46
CA GLN A 233 -7.87 3.07 -2.14
C GLN A 233 -9.15 2.36 -2.65
N PRO A 234 -9.07 1.09 -3.10
CA PRO A 234 -7.88 0.22 -3.05
C PRO A 234 -6.92 0.46 -4.22
N MET A 235 -5.65 0.73 -3.92
CA MET A 235 -4.59 0.84 -4.92
C MET A 235 -3.21 0.56 -4.31
N GLY A 236 -2.24 0.17 -5.16
CA GLY A 236 -0.86 -0.08 -4.73
C GLY A 236 -0.69 -1.34 -3.88
N PHE A 237 0.51 -1.52 -3.35
CA PHE A 237 0.93 -2.67 -2.56
C PHE A 237 1.13 -2.32 -1.07
N TYR A 238 0.52 -1.25 -0.59
CA TYR A 238 0.65 -0.72 0.77
C TYR A 238 -0.72 -0.60 1.46
N ALA A 239 -0.71 -0.80 2.77
CA ALA A 239 -1.89 -0.62 3.59
C ALA A 239 -2.06 0.86 4.03
N PRO A 240 -3.25 1.30 4.45
CA PRO A 240 -3.46 2.64 5.00
C PRO A 240 -2.47 3.01 6.10
N ALA A 241 -2.12 2.08 6.99
CA ALA A 241 -1.12 2.29 8.05
C ALA A 241 0.24 2.73 7.51
N GLN A 242 0.68 2.15 6.37
CA GLN A 242 1.95 2.51 5.75
C GLN A 242 1.92 3.91 5.12
N ILE A 243 0.81 4.28 4.48
CA ILE A 243 0.60 5.63 3.92
C ILE A 243 0.66 6.67 5.05
N VAL A 244 -0.07 6.41 6.13
CA VAL A 244 -0.11 7.29 7.31
C VAL A 244 1.26 7.35 7.99
N GLY A 245 1.95 6.21 8.15
CA GLY A 245 3.29 6.14 8.72
C GLY A 245 4.30 6.95 7.91
N ASP A 246 4.27 6.85 6.58
CA ASP A 246 5.12 7.64 5.67
C ASP A 246 4.81 9.14 5.78
N ALA A 247 3.54 9.53 5.80
CA ALA A 247 3.15 10.93 5.96
C ALA A 247 3.62 11.52 7.28
N ARG A 248 3.47 10.79 8.39
CA ARG A 248 3.96 11.22 9.73
C ARG A 248 5.48 11.36 9.76
N LYS A 249 6.24 10.48 9.11
CA LYS A 249 7.70 10.61 8.95
C LYS A 249 8.09 11.86 8.18
N ASN A 250 7.25 12.30 7.24
CA ASN A 250 7.42 13.54 6.49
C ASN A 250 6.83 14.79 7.20
N GLY A 251 6.46 14.69 8.48
CA GLY A 251 6.01 15.82 9.30
C GLY A 251 4.54 16.19 9.12
N VAL A 252 3.72 15.30 8.56
CA VAL A 252 2.27 15.50 8.43
C VAL A 252 1.55 15.04 9.69
N GLU A 253 0.74 15.90 10.28
CA GLU A 253 -0.17 15.55 11.36
C GLU A 253 -1.34 14.73 10.78
N VAL A 254 -1.69 13.62 11.44
CA VAL A 254 -2.85 12.80 11.06
C VAL A 254 -3.79 12.69 12.27
N ARG A 255 -5.06 12.99 12.05
CA ARG A 255 -6.10 13.04 13.08
C ARG A 255 -7.06 11.88 12.95
N GLU A 256 -7.54 11.41 14.10
CA GLU A 256 -8.48 10.28 14.22
C GLU A 256 -9.83 10.59 13.57
N ILE A 257 -10.62 9.53 13.33
CA ILE A 257 -12.01 9.66 12.91
C ILE A 257 -12.81 10.21 14.09
N ASP A 258 -13.66 11.19 13.81
CA ASP A 258 -14.52 11.77 14.84
C ASP A 258 -15.85 12.25 14.24
N VAL A 259 -16.95 11.97 14.91
CA VAL A 259 -18.31 12.31 14.43
C VAL A 259 -18.53 13.81 14.27
N SER A 260 -17.81 14.64 15.05
CA SER A 260 -17.92 16.09 15.01
C SER A 260 -17.08 16.73 13.88
N TYR A 261 -16.10 16.00 13.31
CA TYR A 261 -15.16 16.59 12.36
C TYR A 261 -15.04 15.82 11.04
N SER A 262 -15.11 14.49 11.06
CA SER A 262 -14.86 13.67 9.88
C SER A 262 -15.97 13.76 8.83
N PHE A 263 -15.59 13.59 7.58
CA PHE A 263 -16.46 13.44 6.41
C PHE A 263 -16.41 11.99 5.89
N ALA A 264 -17.14 11.70 4.82
CA ALA A 264 -17.08 10.40 4.17
C ALA A 264 -15.65 10.08 3.72
N GLN A 265 -15.01 11.01 2.99
CA GLN A 265 -13.62 10.90 2.58
C GLN A 265 -12.67 11.53 3.63
N ASN A 266 -11.38 11.17 3.53
CA ASN A 266 -10.34 11.85 4.29
C ASN A 266 -10.23 13.31 3.78
N THR A 267 -9.94 14.24 4.66
CA THR A 267 -9.90 15.68 4.35
C THR A 267 -8.64 16.33 4.92
N LEU A 268 -8.33 17.52 4.43
CA LEU A 268 -7.30 18.37 5.02
C LEU A 268 -7.93 19.36 5.97
N GLU A 269 -7.26 19.60 7.10
CA GLU A 269 -7.61 20.61 8.11
C GLU A 269 -6.40 21.49 8.38
N GLN A 270 -6.59 22.63 9.02
CA GLN A 270 -5.48 23.44 9.48
C GLN A 270 -4.60 22.63 10.44
N GLY A 271 -3.31 22.46 10.11
CA GLY A 271 -2.34 21.75 10.92
C GLY A 271 -1.61 22.66 11.90
N SER A 272 -0.93 22.06 12.87
CA SER A 272 -0.05 22.75 13.82
C SER A 272 1.33 23.07 13.24
N GLY A 273 1.73 22.43 12.12
CA GLY A 273 3.04 22.50 11.50
C GLY A 273 3.06 23.15 10.13
N LYS A 274 4.08 22.80 9.34
CA LYS A 274 4.28 23.29 7.96
C LYS A 274 3.16 22.86 7.00
N TYR A 275 2.58 21.68 7.24
CA TYR A 275 1.59 21.05 6.38
C TYR A 275 0.19 21.09 7.01
N CYS A 276 -0.84 20.92 6.19
CA CYS A 276 -2.18 20.68 6.70
C CYS A 276 -2.21 19.35 7.45
N ALA A 277 -3.12 19.22 8.42
CA ALA A 277 -3.41 17.96 9.07
C ALA A 277 -4.33 17.11 8.17
N VAL A 278 -4.12 15.81 8.12
CA VAL A 278 -5.02 14.87 7.44
C VAL A 278 -6.02 14.33 8.46
N ARG A 279 -7.32 14.64 8.29
CA ARG A 279 -8.40 14.03 9.06
C ARG A 279 -8.84 12.75 8.41
N LEU A 280 -8.85 11.65 9.14
CA LEU A 280 -9.37 10.37 8.64
C LEU A 280 -10.89 10.44 8.47
N GLY A 281 -11.39 9.95 7.35
CA GLY A 281 -12.80 9.90 7.00
C GLY A 281 -13.47 8.59 7.41
N PHE A 282 -14.81 8.58 7.43
CA PHE A 282 -15.62 7.41 7.76
C PHE A 282 -15.37 6.22 6.81
N ARG A 283 -14.88 6.47 5.59
CA ARG A 283 -14.48 5.42 4.65
C ARG A 283 -13.41 4.46 5.17
N GLN A 284 -12.66 4.86 6.21
CA GLN A 284 -11.65 4.00 6.83
C GLN A 284 -12.25 2.95 7.76
N ILE A 285 -13.50 3.12 8.20
CA ILE A 285 -14.19 2.18 9.07
C ILE A 285 -14.69 1.00 8.24
N ASP A 286 -14.22 -0.20 8.55
CA ASP A 286 -14.60 -1.41 7.81
C ASP A 286 -16.10 -1.71 8.00
N GLY A 287 -16.81 -1.84 6.89
CA GLY A 287 -18.27 -2.10 6.89
C GLY A 287 -19.16 -0.88 7.14
N PHE A 288 -18.61 0.33 7.23
CA PHE A 288 -19.39 1.57 7.33
C PHE A 288 -19.85 2.02 5.94
N HIS A 289 -21.13 2.33 5.78
CA HIS A 289 -21.69 2.72 4.50
C HIS A 289 -21.52 4.22 4.22
N TRP A 290 -20.96 4.51 3.08
CA TRP A 290 -20.76 5.87 2.55
C TRP A 290 -20.82 5.83 1.02
N LEU A 291 -21.20 6.94 0.39
CA LEU A 291 -21.20 7.10 -1.05
C LEU A 291 -20.07 8.04 -1.48
N ASP A 292 -19.36 7.70 -2.56
CA ASP A 292 -18.37 8.59 -3.17
C ASP A 292 -19.09 9.77 -3.84
N GLU A 293 -18.55 10.97 -3.71
CA GLU A 293 -19.12 12.17 -4.35
C GLU A 293 -19.13 12.04 -5.87
N ASP A 294 -18.14 11.37 -6.46
CA ASP A 294 -18.11 11.09 -7.88
C ASP A 294 -19.25 10.13 -8.28
N GLU A 295 -19.58 9.15 -7.46
CA GLU A 295 -20.75 8.28 -7.67
C GLU A 295 -22.07 9.06 -7.51
N LYS A 296 -22.14 9.97 -6.55
CA LYS A 296 -23.31 10.86 -6.39
C LYS A 296 -23.52 11.72 -7.64
N ARG A 297 -22.48 12.36 -8.16
CA ARG A 297 -22.54 13.16 -9.38
C ARG A 297 -22.97 12.36 -10.60
N LEU A 298 -22.44 11.13 -10.77
CA LEU A 298 -22.81 10.25 -11.87
C LEU A 298 -24.28 9.81 -11.80
N LYS A 299 -24.81 9.57 -10.59
CA LYS A 299 -26.22 9.21 -10.39
C LYS A 299 -27.14 10.38 -10.71
N HIS A 300 -26.77 11.61 -10.39
CA HIS A 300 -27.55 12.80 -10.74
C HIS A 300 -27.53 13.14 -12.24
N LEU A 301 -26.52 12.67 -12.99
CA LEU A 301 -26.42 12.83 -14.44
C LEU A 301 -27.20 11.76 -15.23
N GLN A 302 -27.81 10.76 -14.57
CA GLN A 302 -28.59 9.68 -15.22
C GLN A 302 -30.11 9.70 -14.96
N PRO A 303 -30.86 10.80 -15.10
CA PRO A 303 -32.32 10.73 -15.04
C PRO A 303 -33.00 10.39 -16.38
N SER A 304 -32.30 10.30 -17.49
CA SER A 304 -32.93 10.27 -18.83
C SER A 304 -32.63 9.06 -19.74
N PHE A 305 -31.88 8.05 -19.27
CA PHE A 305 -31.61 6.84 -20.05
C PHE A 305 -32.15 5.56 -19.37
N ARG A 306 -33.44 5.57 -18.99
CA ARG A 306 -34.23 4.35 -18.75
C ARG A 306 -34.99 4.00 -20.02
N GLY A 307 -34.29 3.49 -21.00
CA GLY A 307 -34.82 2.90 -22.20
C GLY A 307 -33.92 1.76 -22.64
N GLU A 308 -34.37 0.53 -22.34
CA GLU A 308 -34.00 -0.74 -22.97
C GLU A 308 -32.53 -0.95 -23.37
N ARG A 309 -31.76 -1.57 -22.44
CA ARG A 309 -30.74 -2.61 -22.65
C ARG A 309 -29.79 -2.68 -21.44
N SER A 310 -30.08 -3.62 -20.58
CA SER A 310 -29.43 -3.76 -19.28
C SER A 310 -28.38 -4.88 -19.19
N GLU A 311 -27.82 -5.39 -20.27
CA GLU A 311 -26.90 -6.56 -20.14
C GLU A 311 -25.41 -6.27 -20.33
N SER A 312 -25.00 -5.05 -20.70
CA SER A 312 -23.58 -4.77 -20.97
C SER A 312 -22.88 -3.83 -19.98
N LEU A 313 -23.59 -3.25 -19.01
CA LEU A 313 -23.01 -2.32 -18.02
C LEU A 313 -22.73 -2.92 -16.65
N GLU A 314 -23.29 -4.10 -16.34
CA GLU A 314 -22.99 -4.83 -15.12
C GLU A 314 -21.55 -5.37 -15.06
N SER A 315 -20.90 -5.57 -16.21
CA SER A 315 -19.53 -6.11 -16.27
C SER A 315 -18.44 -5.09 -15.89
N ILE A 316 -18.73 -3.78 -15.90
CA ILE A 316 -17.74 -2.73 -15.60
C ILE A 316 -17.77 -2.32 -14.12
N THR A 317 -18.92 -2.41 -13.47
CA THR A 317 -19.06 -2.15 -12.03
C THR A 317 -18.65 -3.33 -11.16
N THR A 318 -18.61 -4.54 -11.71
CA THR A 318 -18.25 -5.76 -10.97
C THR A 318 -16.74 -5.94 -10.75
N ILE A 319 -15.88 -5.21 -11.49
CA ILE A 319 -14.41 -5.29 -11.32
C ILE A 319 -13.92 -4.61 -10.03
N GLY A 320 -14.75 -3.76 -9.40
CA GLY A 320 -14.44 -3.11 -8.12
C GLY A 320 -14.82 -3.91 -6.86
N ARG A 321 -15.53 -5.01 -7.00
CA ARG A 321 -15.99 -5.87 -5.89
C ARG A 321 -15.55 -7.32 -6.08
N MET A 322 -14.25 -7.58 -6.08
CA MET A 322 -13.78 -8.91 -5.72
C MET A 322 -13.82 -9.02 -4.19
N ASP A 323 -14.99 -9.29 -3.70
CA ASP A 323 -15.22 -9.58 -2.30
C ASP A 323 -15.29 -11.09 -2.09
N SER A 324 -14.60 -11.53 -1.07
CA SER A 324 -14.60 -12.88 -0.53
C SER A 324 -16.03 -13.40 -0.30
N GLY A 325 -16.31 -14.52 -0.90
CA GLY A 325 -17.56 -15.23 -0.98
C GLY A 325 -18.48 -15.31 0.22
N LEU A 326 -19.73 -15.61 -0.11
CA LEU A 326 -20.87 -16.01 0.70
C LEU A 326 -21.69 -14.87 1.31
N ALA A 327 -22.53 -14.26 0.48
CA ALA A 327 -23.77 -13.66 0.94
C ALA A 327 -24.86 -14.74 1.00
N PRO A 328 -25.62 -14.88 2.11
CA PRO A 328 -26.79 -15.75 2.14
C PRO A 328 -27.90 -15.14 1.28
N SER A 329 -28.42 -15.95 0.36
CA SER A 329 -29.63 -15.67 -0.40
C SER A 329 -30.82 -15.51 0.57
N GLY A 330 -31.44 -14.32 0.59
CA GLY A 330 -32.73 -14.15 1.25
C GLY A 330 -32.87 -12.91 2.13
N ALA A 331 -32.45 -11.72 1.68
CA ALA A 331 -32.90 -10.47 2.28
C ALA A 331 -33.99 -9.85 1.39
N PRO A 332 -35.12 -9.36 1.94
CA PRO A 332 -36.13 -8.69 1.16
C PRO A 332 -35.56 -7.42 0.55
N ARG A 333 -35.76 -7.24 -0.77
CA ARG A 333 -35.49 -5.98 -1.47
C ARG A 333 -36.49 -4.94 -0.94
N ASN A 334 -36.02 -4.05 -0.07
CA ASN A 334 -36.75 -2.84 0.24
C ASN A 334 -36.33 -1.76 -0.76
N ASP A 335 -37.23 -1.37 -1.64
CA ASP A 335 -37.09 -0.30 -2.63
C ASP A 335 -37.10 1.12 -2.03
N GLY A 336 -36.72 1.27 -0.78
CA GLY A 336 -36.45 2.56 -0.15
C GLY A 336 -35.10 3.10 -0.61
N GLY A 337 -35.08 4.21 -1.32
CA GLY A 337 -33.97 4.74 -2.11
C GLY A 337 -32.59 4.70 -1.46
N GLU A 338 -31.58 4.50 -2.28
CA GLU A 338 -30.14 4.37 -1.94
C GLU A 338 -29.59 5.51 -1.03
N GLU A 339 -30.28 6.66 -0.94
CA GLU A 339 -29.96 7.73 0.02
C GLU A 339 -30.12 7.30 1.49
N ALA A 340 -30.95 6.31 1.78
CA ALA A 340 -31.12 5.77 3.12
C ALA A 340 -29.86 5.06 3.65
N PHE A 341 -28.92 4.67 2.79
CA PHE A 341 -27.71 3.92 3.13
C PHE A 341 -26.45 4.79 3.25
N ASP A 342 -26.47 6.08 2.92
CA ASP A 342 -25.32 6.97 3.11
C ASP A 342 -25.26 7.51 4.55
N TRP A 343 -24.69 6.72 5.43
CA TRP A 343 -24.57 7.07 6.85
C TRP A 343 -23.67 8.28 7.08
N ALA A 344 -22.62 8.44 6.29
CA ALA A 344 -21.69 9.56 6.41
C ALA A 344 -22.39 10.89 6.12
N SER A 345 -23.20 10.97 5.05
CA SER A 345 -23.96 12.19 4.72
C SER A 345 -24.98 12.53 5.78
N ARG A 346 -25.61 11.53 6.41
CA ARG A 346 -26.55 11.74 7.51
C ARG A 346 -25.88 12.36 8.74
N ILE A 347 -24.66 11.90 9.09
CA ILE A 347 -23.87 12.50 10.18
C ILE A 347 -23.55 13.96 9.87
N VAL A 348 -23.04 14.24 8.66
CA VAL A 348 -22.68 15.61 8.25
C VAL A 348 -23.89 16.53 8.24
N ALA A 349 -25.03 16.08 7.71
CA ALA A 349 -26.28 16.85 7.71
C ALA A 349 -26.79 17.14 9.12
N ALA A 350 -26.72 16.17 10.02
CA ALA A 350 -27.12 16.36 11.43
C ALA A 350 -26.19 17.34 12.14
N ARG A 351 -24.89 17.19 12.00
CA ARG A 351 -23.87 18.08 12.57
C ARG A 351 -24.00 19.52 12.11
N ASN A 352 -24.35 19.75 10.85
CA ASN A 352 -24.54 21.09 10.30
C ASN A 352 -25.80 21.78 10.87
N ARG A 353 -26.77 21.02 11.40
CA ARG A 353 -27.95 21.60 12.10
C ARG A 353 -27.60 22.03 13.50
N ARG A 354 -26.90 21.19 14.27
CA ARG A 354 -26.41 21.50 15.62
C ARG A 354 -25.24 20.61 16.02
N PRO A 355 -24.34 21.09 16.88
CA PRO A 355 -23.27 20.26 17.46
C PRO A 355 -23.86 19.10 18.28
N PHE A 356 -23.17 17.97 18.28
CA PHE A 356 -23.53 16.82 19.11
C PHE A 356 -23.06 17.03 20.56
N THR A 357 -23.95 16.83 21.53
CA THR A 357 -23.65 16.98 22.96
C THR A 357 -23.65 15.65 23.70
N SER A 358 -24.40 14.67 23.21
CA SER A 358 -24.50 13.33 23.78
C SER A 358 -24.65 12.27 22.68
N LEU A 359 -24.49 10.98 23.04
CA LEU A 359 -24.72 9.88 22.14
C LEU A 359 -26.22 9.73 21.77
N GLU A 360 -27.09 10.00 22.72
CA GLU A 360 -28.54 9.97 22.54
C GLU A 360 -28.98 11.02 21.51
N ASP A 361 -28.48 12.26 21.64
CA ASP A 361 -28.70 13.32 20.66
C ASP A 361 -28.15 12.93 19.28
N PHE A 362 -26.94 12.41 19.23
CA PHE A 362 -26.35 11.92 17.99
C PHE A 362 -27.21 10.85 17.31
N ALA A 363 -27.63 9.84 18.07
CA ALA A 363 -28.43 8.73 17.53
C ALA A 363 -29.80 9.24 17.00
N ARG A 364 -30.48 10.13 17.76
CA ARG A 364 -31.74 10.74 17.37
C ARG A 364 -31.59 11.60 16.12
N ASP A 365 -30.60 12.51 16.09
CA ASP A 365 -30.48 13.51 15.03
C ASP A 365 -30.00 12.91 13.73
N THR A 366 -29.19 11.83 13.78
CA THR A 366 -28.72 11.10 12.61
C THR A 366 -29.70 10.02 12.17
N GLY A 367 -30.49 9.46 13.07
CA GLY A 367 -31.36 8.30 12.82
C GLY A 367 -30.60 7.08 12.28
N LEU A 368 -29.32 6.93 12.64
CA LEU A 368 -28.50 5.82 12.17
C LEU A 368 -28.94 4.50 12.81
N PRO A 369 -28.85 3.37 12.09
CA PRO A 369 -29.12 2.07 12.66
C PRO A 369 -28.08 1.72 13.73
N LYS A 370 -28.47 0.93 14.73
CA LYS A 370 -27.60 0.50 15.84
C LYS A 370 -26.27 -0.11 15.37
N ARG A 371 -26.28 -0.81 14.24
CA ARG A 371 -25.06 -1.34 13.58
C ARG A 371 -24.06 -0.23 13.25
N ALA A 372 -24.51 0.88 12.68
CA ALA A 372 -23.63 2.01 12.35
C ALA A 372 -23.05 2.65 13.63
N LEU A 373 -23.87 2.79 14.67
CA LEU A 373 -23.44 3.32 15.98
C LEU A 373 -22.37 2.43 16.63
N ILE A 374 -22.50 1.10 16.54
CA ILE A 374 -21.50 0.15 17.01
C ILE A 374 -20.19 0.31 16.24
N LEU A 375 -20.22 0.43 14.91
CA LEU A 375 -19.02 0.62 14.09
C LEU A 375 -18.30 1.93 14.43
N LEU A 376 -19.04 3.01 14.64
CA LEU A 376 -18.47 4.30 15.07
C LEU A 376 -17.84 4.20 16.47
N ALA A 377 -18.50 3.53 17.41
CA ALA A 377 -17.98 3.30 18.75
C ALA A 377 -16.73 2.41 18.71
N ASP A 378 -16.74 1.33 17.91
CA ASP A 378 -15.57 0.46 17.68
C ASP A 378 -14.40 1.22 17.04
N ALA A 379 -14.67 2.25 16.23
CA ALA A 379 -13.67 3.12 15.63
C ALA A 379 -13.20 4.26 16.56
N ASP A 380 -13.69 4.32 17.80
CA ASP A 380 -13.37 5.38 18.78
C ASP A 380 -13.78 6.79 18.31
N ALA A 381 -14.85 6.90 17.51
CA ALA A 381 -15.25 8.12 16.82
C ALA A 381 -16.07 9.12 17.68
N PHE A 382 -16.31 8.83 18.96
CA PHE A 382 -17.13 9.65 19.86
C PHE A 382 -16.31 10.46 20.88
N ARG A 383 -15.00 10.63 20.63
CA ARG A 383 -14.10 11.34 21.55
C ARG A 383 -14.50 12.79 21.79
N SER A 384 -14.94 13.48 20.76
CA SER A 384 -15.36 14.88 20.85
C SER A 384 -16.58 15.12 21.75
N ILE A 385 -17.40 14.09 21.95
CA ILE A 385 -18.55 14.15 22.88
C ILE A 385 -18.25 13.51 24.25
N GLY A 386 -16.96 13.29 24.56
CA GLY A 386 -16.50 12.83 25.86
C GLY A 386 -16.57 11.31 26.11
N LEU A 387 -16.83 10.50 25.08
CA LEU A 387 -16.92 9.05 25.20
C LEU A 387 -15.69 8.37 24.62
N ASP A 388 -15.03 7.55 25.43
CA ASP A 388 -14.04 6.60 24.92
C ASP A 388 -14.74 5.38 24.27
N ARG A 389 -13.96 4.55 23.57
CA ARG A 389 -14.46 3.37 22.85
C ARG A 389 -15.35 2.48 23.71
N ARG A 390 -14.91 2.16 24.94
CA ARG A 390 -15.62 1.24 25.85
C ARG A 390 -16.91 1.87 26.37
N ALA A 391 -16.84 3.13 26.77
CA ALA A 391 -18.00 3.89 27.21
C ALA A 391 -19.01 4.07 26.07
N ALA A 392 -18.55 4.40 24.87
CA ALA A 392 -19.41 4.54 23.69
C ALA A 392 -20.10 3.22 23.32
N LEU A 393 -19.38 2.11 23.30
CA LEU A 393 -19.96 0.77 23.04
C LEU A 393 -21.03 0.40 24.08
N TRP A 394 -20.76 0.70 25.35
CA TRP A 394 -21.71 0.45 26.41
C TRP A 394 -22.96 1.31 26.25
N ALA A 395 -22.78 2.61 26.01
CA ALA A 395 -23.88 3.54 25.81
C ALA A 395 -24.75 3.17 24.59
N VAL A 396 -24.13 2.80 23.45
CA VAL A 396 -24.85 2.32 22.26
C VAL A 396 -25.70 1.09 22.55
N ARG A 397 -25.20 0.15 23.37
CA ARG A 397 -25.98 -1.06 23.73
C ARG A 397 -27.21 -0.74 24.59
N ARG A 398 -27.16 0.34 25.37
CA ARG A 398 -28.29 0.80 26.21
C ARG A 398 -29.35 1.57 25.41
N LEU A 399 -29.02 2.05 24.21
CA LEU A 399 -30.01 2.71 23.36
C LEU A 399 -31.16 1.72 23.03
N PRO A 400 -32.42 2.17 23.12
CA PRO A 400 -33.56 1.35 22.73
C PRO A 400 -33.45 0.94 21.28
N ASP A 401 -33.95 -0.25 20.96
CA ASP A 401 -33.93 -0.77 19.59
C ASP A 401 -35.03 -0.18 18.71
N ASP A 402 -36.09 0.39 19.34
CA ASP A 402 -37.23 0.96 18.65
C ASP A 402 -37.15 2.49 18.56
N VAL A 403 -37.58 3.01 17.41
CA VAL A 403 -37.80 4.46 17.23
C VAL A 403 -38.96 4.89 18.17
N PRO A 404 -38.78 5.91 19.02
CA PRO A 404 -39.89 6.40 19.85
C PRO A 404 -41.09 6.73 18.97
N LEU A 405 -42.26 6.19 19.33
CA LEU A 405 -43.50 6.56 18.64
C LEU A 405 -43.69 8.07 18.72
N PRO A 406 -44.22 8.74 17.68
CA PRO A 406 -44.33 10.20 17.62
C PRO A 406 -45.00 10.85 18.84
N LEU A 407 -45.88 10.10 19.50
CA LEU A 407 -46.60 10.57 20.71
C LEU A 407 -45.69 10.70 21.94
N PHE A 408 -44.57 9.96 21.97
CA PHE A 408 -43.60 9.93 23.06
C PHE A 408 -42.33 10.75 22.75
N GLU A 409 -42.22 11.30 21.55
CA GLU A 409 -41.08 12.16 21.17
C GLU A 409 -40.93 13.40 22.04
N ALA A 410 -42.04 13.93 22.54
CA ALA A 410 -42.05 15.08 23.44
C ALA A 410 -41.87 14.71 24.92
N ALA A 411 -42.03 13.44 25.28
CA ALA A 411 -41.87 12.96 26.64
C ALA A 411 -40.41 12.70 26.93
N THR A 412 -39.66 13.68 27.38
CA THR A 412 -38.33 13.56 27.99
C THR A 412 -38.42 12.92 29.39
N ALA A 413 -39.35 11.98 29.61
CA ALA A 413 -39.44 11.25 30.85
C ALA A 413 -38.24 10.26 30.94
N ARG A 414 -37.20 10.66 31.63
CA ARG A 414 -36.19 9.76 32.18
C ARG A 414 -36.85 8.87 33.23
N GLU A 415 -37.50 7.80 32.79
CA GLU A 415 -38.14 6.83 33.72
C GLU A 415 -37.13 5.83 34.33
N LEU A 416 -35.87 5.86 33.90
CA LEU A 416 -34.83 5.05 34.52
C LEU A 416 -34.13 5.90 35.58
N PRO A 417 -34.09 5.44 36.85
CA PRO A 417 -33.29 6.11 37.86
C PRO A 417 -31.84 6.19 37.33
N ASP A 418 -31.20 7.33 37.56
CA ASP A 418 -29.79 7.51 37.38
C ASP A 418 -29.07 6.44 38.26
N GLU A 419 -28.98 5.24 37.77
CA GLU A 419 -27.99 4.30 38.31
C GLU A 419 -26.68 5.05 38.20
N HIS A 420 -26.11 5.41 39.34
CA HIS A 420 -24.77 6.02 39.41
C HIS A 420 -23.86 5.13 38.60
N ALA A 421 -23.66 5.50 37.36
CA ALA A 421 -22.92 4.71 36.41
C ALA A 421 -21.50 4.57 36.97
N ARG A 422 -21.19 3.41 37.54
CA ARG A 422 -19.82 3.11 37.96
C ARG A 422 -18.95 3.28 36.70
N PRO A 423 -17.94 4.15 36.76
CA PRO A 423 -17.08 4.36 35.61
C PRO A 423 -16.48 3.02 35.16
N LEU A 424 -16.66 2.70 33.89
CA LEU A 424 -16.03 1.50 33.33
C LEU A 424 -14.50 1.62 33.48
N PRO A 425 -13.80 0.52 33.78
CA PRO A 425 -12.34 0.53 33.78
C PRO A 425 -11.81 1.08 32.45
N GLN A 426 -10.85 1.98 32.51
CA GLN A 426 -10.24 2.53 31.30
C GLN A 426 -9.63 1.42 30.46
N MET A 427 -9.82 1.50 29.15
CA MET A 427 -9.26 0.57 28.18
C MET A 427 -7.75 0.80 28.07
N PRO A 428 -6.90 -0.21 28.24
CA PRO A 428 -5.44 -0.05 28.12
C PRO A 428 -5.03 0.29 26.68
N LEU A 429 -3.94 1.03 26.53
CA LEU A 429 -3.45 1.46 25.23
C LEU A 429 -3.19 0.31 24.21
N PRO A 430 -2.59 -0.84 24.60
CA PRO A 430 -2.44 -1.98 23.69
C PRO A 430 -3.77 -2.50 23.13
N GLU A 431 -4.81 -2.54 23.96
CA GLU A 431 -6.16 -2.96 23.55
C GLU A 431 -6.78 -1.95 22.55
N HIS A 432 -6.58 -0.64 22.78
CA HIS A 432 -6.97 0.40 21.81
C HIS A 432 -6.30 0.18 20.45
N VAL A 433 -4.98 -0.06 20.44
CA VAL A 433 -4.22 -0.28 19.20
C VAL A 433 -4.72 -1.53 18.45
N VAL A 434 -4.97 -2.63 19.17
CA VAL A 434 -5.53 -3.84 18.57
C VAL A 434 -6.91 -3.57 17.98
N ALA A 435 -7.78 -2.86 18.70
CA ALA A 435 -9.12 -2.51 18.22
C ALA A 435 -9.08 -1.57 17.00
N ASP A 436 -8.15 -0.59 16.97
CA ASP A 436 -7.93 0.27 15.82
C ASP A 436 -7.58 -0.56 14.56
N TYR A 437 -6.64 -1.51 14.66
CA TYR A 437 -6.30 -2.38 13.53
C TYR A 437 -7.45 -3.28 13.07
N GLN A 438 -8.34 -3.67 13.98
CA GLN A 438 -9.53 -4.47 13.66
C GLN A 438 -10.61 -3.66 12.92
N THR A 439 -10.75 -2.37 13.23
CA THR A 439 -11.83 -1.51 12.74
C THR A 439 -11.43 -0.64 11.56
N ILE A 440 -10.25 -0.01 11.63
CA ILE A 440 -9.80 0.98 10.63
C ILE A 440 -8.49 0.59 9.95
N ARG A 441 -7.92 -0.59 10.30
CA ARG A 441 -6.69 -1.17 9.72
C ARG A 441 -5.43 -0.33 9.92
N LEU A 442 -5.47 0.63 10.84
CA LEU A 442 -4.31 1.42 11.26
C LEU A 442 -4.55 1.91 12.70
N SER A 443 -3.50 2.31 13.39
CA SER A 443 -3.62 3.02 14.66
C SER A 443 -2.74 4.28 14.66
N LEU A 444 -3.28 5.37 15.18
CA LEU A 444 -2.52 6.60 15.42
C LEU A 444 -1.93 6.64 16.84
N LYS A 445 -2.31 5.70 17.71
CA LYS A 445 -1.98 5.64 19.14
C LYS A 445 -0.67 4.92 19.43
N GLY A 446 -0.21 4.06 18.50
CA GLY A 446 1.04 3.32 18.65
C GLY A 446 1.15 2.15 17.68
N HIS A 447 2.31 1.53 17.65
CA HIS A 447 2.56 0.31 16.87
C HIS A 447 2.45 -0.92 17.79
N PRO A 448 1.85 -2.06 17.36
CA PRO A 448 1.72 -3.25 18.22
C PRO A 448 3.03 -3.77 18.78
N MET A 449 4.12 -3.64 18.03
CA MET A 449 5.45 -4.09 18.45
C MET A 449 6.06 -3.25 19.58
N GLU A 450 5.64 -2.00 19.74
CA GLU A 450 6.08 -1.12 20.82
C GLU A 450 5.81 -1.77 22.21
N PHE A 451 4.65 -2.38 22.36
CA PHE A 451 4.25 -3.06 23.63
C PHE A 451 4.98 -4.37 23.87
N LEU A 452 5.56 -4.98 22.86
CA LEU A 452 6.34 -6.20 22.92
C LEU A 452 7.85 -5.92 23.02
N ARG A 453 8.28 -4.68 22.84
CA ARG A 453 9.70 -4.30 22.73
C ARG A 453 10.51 -4.69 23.97
N GLU A 454 10.00 -4.47 25.17
CA GLU A 454 10.68 -4.83 26.41
C GLU A 454 10.95 -6.35 26.50
N GLN A 455 9.94 -7.16 26.19
CA GLN A 455 10.06 -8.61 26.14
C GLN A 455 11.11 -9.04 25.10
N PHE A 456 11.03 -8.50 23.90
CA PHE A 456 11.94 -8.84 22.80
C PHE A 456 13.38 -8.40 23.07
N THR A 457 13.57 -7.27 23.75
CA THR A 457 14.91 -6.84 24.21
C THR A 457 15.52 -7.83 25.20
N ARG A 458 14.74 -8.34 26.17
CA ARG A 458 15.21 -9.40 27.09
C ARG A 458 15.57 -10.69 26.36
N GLU A 459 14.85 -11.01 25.28
CA GLU A 459 15.14 -12.15 24.41
C GLU A 459 16.29 -11.89 23.41
N ARG A 460 16.95 -10.72 23.45
CA ARG A 460 18.00 -10.27 22.53
C ARG A 460 17.54 -10.21 21.07
N ILE A 461 16.29 -9.80 20.86
CA ILE A 461 15.71 -9.53 19.54
C ILE A 461 15.86 -8.05 19.28
N VAL A 462 16.55 -7.69 18.20
CA VAL A 462 16.86 -6.30 17.86
C VAL A 462 15.72 -5.64 17.07
N PRO A 463 15.60 -4.29 17.10
CA PRO A 463 14.70 -3.54 16.25
C PRO A 463 14.99 -3.72 14.77
N CYS A 464 13.94 -3.54 13.93
CA CYS A 464 14.07 -3.62 12.47
C CYS A 464 15.04 -2.58 11.89
N SER A 465 15.07 -1.37 12.46
CA SER A 465 16.03 -0.32 12.08
C SER A 465 17.49 -0.76 12.22
N ASP A 466 17.79 -1.55 13.26
CA ASP A 466 19.15 -2.01 13.55
C ASP A 466 19.70 -2.94 12.46
N VAL A 467 18.84 -3.65 11.74
CA VAL A 467 19.26 -4.52 10.64
C VAL A 467 19.92 -3.69 9.54
N ASN A 468 19.41 -2.49 9.26
CA ASN A 468 19.88 -1.64 8.18
C ASN A 468 21.22 -0.91 8.50
N HIS A 469 21.61 -0.86 9.77
CA HIS A 469 22.81 -0.15 10.23
C HIS A 469 23.95 -1.11 10.67
N ARG A 470 23.87 -2.39 10.35
CA ARG A 470 24.86 -3.38 10.81
C ARG A 470 25.80 -3.84 9.70
N ASN A 471 27.00 -4.22 10.13
CA ASN A 471 28.04 -4.72 9.25
C ASN A 471 27.63 -6.06 8.59
N ASP A 472 28.13 -6.27 7.38
CA ASP A 472 27.96 -7.50 6.62
C ASP A 472 28.34 -8.75 7.43
N LYS A 473 27.62 -9.87 7.21
CA LYS A 473 27.78 -11.18 7.85
C LYS A 473 27.53 -11.25 9.35
N ARG A 474 27.07 -10.17 10.01
CA ARG A 474 26.72 -10.24 11.44
C ARG A 474 25.47 -11.07 11.66
N GLN A 475 25.56 -12.01 12.63
CA GLN A 475 24.41 -12.79 13.07
C GLN A 475 23.45 -11.93 13.91
N MET A 476 22.16 -12.00 13.62
CA MET A 476 21.13 -11.21 14.26
C MET A 476 19.82 -11.98 14.46
N ARG A 477 19.04 -11.54 15.44
CA ARG A 477 17.66 -11.94 15.69
C ARG A 477 16.77 -10.71 15.57
N CYS A 478 15.86 -10.70 14.63
CA CYS A 478 14.94 -9.60 14.39
C CYS A 478 13.51 -10.13 14.30
N ALA A 479 12.56 -9.43 14.89
CA ALA A 479 11.15 -9.79 14.80
C ALA A 479 10.31 -8.59 14.36
N GLY A 480 9.29 -8.86 13.58
CA GLY A 480 8.37 -7.82 13.10
C GLY A 480 7.09 -8.41 12.53
N VAL A 481 6.12 -7.54 12.37
CA VAL A 481 4.86 -7.83 11.67
C VAL A 481 5.15 -8.03 10.19
N VAL A 482 4.62 -9.08 9.60
CA VAL A 482 4.85 -9.39 8.19
C VAL A 482 3.94 -8.53 7.31
N LEU A 483 4.52 -7.55 6.62
CA LEU A 483 3.81 -6.69 5.69
C LEU A 483 3.57 -7.35 4.34
N VAL A 484 4.63 -7.97 3.80
CA VAL A 484 4.64 -8.52 2.44
C VAL A 484 5.41 -9.84 2.42
N ARG A 485 4.90 -10.79 1.64
CA ARG A 485 5.58 -12.01 1.18
C ARG A 485 5.53 -12.04 -0.33
N GLN A 486 6.69 -12.20 -0.95
CA GLN A 486 6.78 -12.29 -2.41
C GLN A 486 7.64 -13.49 -2.79
N ARG A 487 7.16 -14.31 -3.71
CA ARG A 487 7.91 -15.40 -4.33
C ARG A 487 7.95 -15.17 -5.84
N PRO A 488 8.84 -14.30 -6.32
CA PRO A 488 8.93 -14.03 -7.75
C PRO A 488 9.30 -15.30 -8.53
N GLY A 489 8.61 -15.56 -9.64
CA GLY A 489 8.91 -16.73 -10.50
C GLY A 489 10.34 -16.73 -11.02
N SER A 490 10.92 -15.54 -11.21
CA SER A 490 12.31 -15.34 -11.63
C SER A 490 13.36 -15.64 -10.55
N ALA A 491 12.98 -15.65 -9.27
CA ALA A 491 13.91 -15.80 -8.15
C ALA A 491 14.21 -17.28 -7.78
N LYS A 492 13.95 -18.23 -8.66
CA LYS A 492 14.23 -19.67 -8.45
C LYS A 492 13.75 -20.19 -7.08
N GLY A 493 12.57 -19.73 -6.62
CA GLY A 493 11.94 -20.19 -5.40
C GLY A 493 12.36 -19.46 -4.12
N VAL A 494 13.17 -18.42 -4.18
CA VAL A 494 13.48 -17.53 -3.06
C VAL A 494 12.24 -16.74 -2.66
N VAL A 495 12.00 -16.61 -1.35
CA VAL A 495 10.93 -15.77 -0.80
C VAL A 495 11.54 -14.51 -0.19
N PHE A 496 10.99 -13.38 -0.57
CA PHE A 496 11.30 -12.09 0.02
C PHE A 496 10.18 -11.68 0.97
N MET A 497 10.56 -11.31 2.20
CA MET A 497 9.61 -10.82 3.19
C MET A 497 9.99 -9.42 3.64
N THR A 498 8.99 -8.61 3.98
CA THR A 498 9.17 -7.34 4.67
C THR A 498 8.58 -7.44 6.05
N LEU A 499 9.38 -7.17 7.05
CA LEU A 499 8.94 -7.05 8.44
C LEU A 499 8.90 -5.59 8.85
N GLU A 500 7.94 -5.24 9.69
CA GLU A 500 7.78 -3.90 10.28
C GLU A 500 7.70 -4.00 11.79
N ASP A 501 8.35 -3.06 12.45
CA ASP A 501 8.14 -2.76 13.86
C ASP A 501 7.99 -1.24 14.07
N GLU A 502 7.94 -0.79 15.30
CA GLU A 502 7.81 0.62 15.67
C GLU A 502 8.99 1.49 15.21
N THR A 503 10.13 0.88 14.86
CA THR A 503 11.34 1.61 14.45
C THR A 503 11.50 1.70 12.94
N GLY A 504 10.86 0.79 12.18
CA GLY A 504 10.93 0.77 10.73
C GLY A 504 10.76 -0.61 10.12
N ILE A 505 11.37 -0.82 8.97
CA ILE A 505 11.25 -2.05 8.17
C ILE A 505 12.59 -2.77 8.03
N ALA A 506 12.53 -4.11 8.07
CA ALA A 506 13.66 -4.99 7.75
C ALA A 506 13.32 -5.87 6.55
N ASN A 507 14.30 -6.03 5.66
CA ASN A 507 14.22 -6.84 4.46
C ASN A 507 14.78 -8.23 4.70
N ILE A 508 13.96 -9.26 4.49
CA ILE A 508 14.31 -10.65 4.77
C ILE A 508 14.40 -11.45 3.46
N VAL A 509 15.46 -12.24 3.33
CA VAL A 509 15.63 -13.20 2.24
C VAL A 509 15.53 -14.60 2.79
N VAL A 510 14.60 -15.39 2.26
CA VAL A 510 14.39 -16.78 2.65
C VAL A 510 14.73 -17.68 1.47
N TRP A 511 15.84 -18.41 1.56
CA TRP A 511 16.29 -19.34 0.53
C TRP A 511 15.36 -20.56 0.42
N PRO A 512 15.26 -21.23 -0.75
CA PRO A 512 14.34 -22.36 -0.96
C PRO A 512 14.44 -23.45 0.09
N LYS A 513 15.64 -23.86 0.49
CA LYS A 513 15.86 -24.88 1.54
C LYS A 513 15.29 -24.45 2.89
N VAL A 514 15.43 -23.18 3.26
CA VAL A 514 14.87 -22.63 4.50
C VAL A 514 13.36 -22.50 4.38
N MET A 515 12.85 -22.08 3.21
CA MET A 515 11.43 -22.01 2.92
C MET A 515 10.75 -23.39 3.06
N GLU A 516 11.35 -24.45 2.54
CA GLU A 516 10.82 -25.82 2.67
C GLU A 516 10.74 -26.26 4.13
N LYS A 517 11.80 -25.97 4.89
CA LYS A 517 11.89 -26.35 6.32
C LYS A 517 10.88 -25.60 7.21
N TYR A 518 10.67 -24.30 6.93
CA TYR A 518 9.83 -23.40 7.75
C TYR A 518 8.60 -22.91 6.97
N ARG A 519 8.05 -23.75 6.09
CA ARG A 519 6.97 -23.37 5.19
C ARG A 519 5.73 -22.85 5.95
N LYS A 520 5.40 -23.48 7.06
CA LYS A 520 4.25 -23.10 7.89
C LYS A 520 4.42 -21.68 8.45
N GLU A 521 5.58 -21.40 9.01
CA GLU A 521 5.93 -20.11 9.59
C GLU A 521 5.98 -19.02 8.52
N VAL A 522 6.65 -19.30 7.40
CA VAL A 522 6.78 -18.33 6.30
C VAL A 522 5.40 -17.98 5.72
N MET A 523 4.52 -18.94 5.54
CA MET A 523 3.21 -18.71 4.91
C MET A 523 2.14 -18.19 5.88
N GLY A 524 2.19 -18.58 7.15
CA GLY A 524 1.10 -18.34 8.11
C GLY A 524 1.36 -17.27 9.16
N ALA A 525 2.62 -17.04 9.56
CA ALA A 525 2.93 -16.14 10.67
C ALA A 525 2.56 -14.68 10.32
N ARG A 526 1.92 -13.98 11.27
CA ARG A 526 1.65 -12.53 11.19
C ARG A 526 2.76 -11.72 11.84
N LEU A 527 3.30 -12.26 12.94
CA LEU A 527 4.50 -11.78 13.61
C LEU A 527 5.52 -12.91 13.55
N ILE A 528 6.69 -12.63 12.99
CA ILE A 528 7.72 -13.64 12.80
C ILE A 528 9.05 -13.18 13.39
N LEU A 529 9.71 -14.10 14.09
CA LEU A 529 11.10 -13.96 14.52
C LEU A 529 12.00 -14.60 13.47
N VAL A 530 12.97 -13.87 12.99
CA VAL A 530 13.99 -14.30 12.04
C VAL A 530 15.35 -14.29 12.70
N GLU A 531 16.04 -15.42 12.67
CA GLU A 531 17.43 -15.56 13.06
C GLU A 531 18.26 -15.79 11.79
N GLY A 532 19.30 -15.00 11.60
CA GLY A 532 20.08 -15.07 10.39
C GLY A 532 21.27 -14.11 10.38
N TYR A 533 21.86 -13.87 9.22
CA TYR A 533 23.00 -12.97 9.08
C TYR A 533 22.66 -11.82 8.13
N VAL A 534 23.26 -10.67 8.43
CA VAL A 534 23.12 -9.49 7.58
C VAL A 534 23.93 -9.68 6.30
N GLN A 535 23.33 -9.34 5.17
CA GLN A 535 23.98 -9.21 3.88
C GLN A 535 23.80 -7.79 3.39
N SER A 536 24.88 -7.05 3.26
CA SER A 536 24.89 -5.69 2.76
C SER A 536 25.57 -5.62 1.40
N SER A 537 24.95 -4.93 0.46
CA SER A 537 25.57 -4.64 -0.83
C SER A 537 26.41 -3.37 -0.77
N PRO A 538 27.38 -3.17 -1.71
CA PRO A 538 28.16 -1.92 -1.78
C PRO A 538 27.30 -0.66 -1.97
N GLU A 539 26.06 -0.83 -2.46
CA GLU A 539 25.10 0.26 -2.68
C GLU A 539 24.16 0.47 -1.48
N GLU A 540 24.57 0.05 -0.28
CA GLU A 540 23.85 0.22 1.00
C GLU A 540 22.50 -0.49 1.10
N VAL A 541 22.20 -1.43 0.18
CA VAL A 541 21.01 -2.25 0.30
C VAL A 541 21.28 -3.42 1.25
N THR A 542 20.57 -3.44 2.38
CA THR A 542 20.77 -4.42 3.45
C THR A 542 19.61 -5.41 3.51
N HIS A 543 19.95 -6.68 3.68
CA HIS A 543 19.00 -7.78 3.88
C HIS A 543 19.42 -8.63 5.08
N LEU A 544 18.45 -9.19 5.79
CA LEU A 544 18.68 -10.26 6.75
C LEU A 544 18.40 -11.60 6.06
N VAL A 545 19.43 -12.41 5.85
CA VAL A 545 19.30 -13.74 5.25
C VAL A 545 18.88 -14.73 6.34
N ALA A 546 17.66 -15.25 6.21
CA ALA A 546 17.08 -16.13 7.21
C ALA A 546 17.75 -17.51 7.24
N GLN A 547 18.05 -17.98 8.44
CA GLN A 547 18.53 -19.34 8.75
C GLN A 547 17.48 -20.11 9.57
N ARG A 548 16.79 -19.42 10.48
CA ARG A 548 15.72 -19.96 11.32
C ARG A 548 14.56 -18.98 11.39
N LEU A 549 13.34 -19.51 11.39
CA LEU A 549 12.11 -18.74 11.45
C LEU A 549 11.21 -19.32 12.56
N THR A 550 10.59 -18.45 13.35
CA THR A 550 9.67 -18.84 14.42
C THR A 550 8.43 -17.98 14.37
N ASP A 551 7.26 -18.60 14.36
CA ASP A 551 5.98 -17.89 14.44
C ASP A 551 5.77 -17.36 15.87
N ARG A 552 5.61 -16.05 15.99
CA ARG A 552 5.34 -15.31 17.23
C ARG A 552 3.97 -14.61 17.21
N SER A 553 3.07 -15.03 16.31
CA SER A 553 1.75 -14.42 16.16
C SER A 553 0.89 -14.46 17.43
N HIS A 554 1.16 -15.41 18.31
CA HIS A 554 0.51 -15.51 19.63
C HIS A 554 0.80 -14.31 20.54
N ASP A 555 1.98 -13.68 20.42
CA ASP A 555 2.33 -12.51 21.21
C ASP A 555 1.43 -11.31 20.88
N LEU A 556 1.05 -11.16 19.60
CA LEU A 556 0.06 -10.13 19.18
C LEU A 556 -1.32 -10.39 19.79
N MET A 557 -1.73 -11.66 19.86
CA MET A 557 -3.03 -12.00 20.47
C MET A 557 -3.03 -11.71 21.98
N GLY A 558 -1.87 -11.84 22.62
CA GLY A 558 -1.69 -11.50 24.03
C GLY A 558 -1.88 -10.03 24.37
N LEU A 559 -1.74 -9.12 23.38
CA LEU A 559 -1.95 -7.68 23.59
C LEU A 559 -3.42 -7.32 23.89
N ALA A 560 -4.36 -8.14 23.46
CA ALA A 560 -5.78 -7.98 23.74
C ALA A 560 -6.21 -8.60 25.09
N ASN A 561 -5.32 -9.27 25.81
CA ASN A 561 -5.63 -9.93 27.07
C ASN A 561 -5.22 -9.05 28.27
N ASP A 562 -6.10 -8.94 29.27
CA ASP A 562 -5.93 -8.13 30.48
C ASP A 562 -4.59 -8.32 31.21
N ALA A 563 -3.94 -9.48 31.08
CA ALA A 563 -2.70 -9.80 31.79
C ALA A 563 -1.48 -8.98 31.30
N LEU A 564 -1.41 -8.65 30.00
CA LEU A 564 -0.37 -7.79 29.44
C LEU A 564 -0.76 -6.30 29.58
N ALA A 565 -2.05 -6.01 29.51
CA ALA A 565 -2.59 -4.68 29.68
C ALA A 565 -2.30 -4.08 31.07
N ARG A 566 -2.33 -4.88 32.13
CA ARG A 566 -2.04 -4.44 33.51
C ARG A 566 -0.57 -4.02 33.75
N LYS A 567 0.37 -4.43 32.89
CA LYS A 567 1.78 -4.01 33.00
C LYS A 567 2.05 -2.60 32.49
N HIS A 568 1.18 -2.06 31.69
CA HIS A 568 1.34 -0.73 31.06
C HIS A 568 0.37 0.34 31.57
N THR A 569 -0.45 0.05 32.59
CA THR A 569 -1.21 1.06 33.31
C THR A 569 -0.31 1.71 34.34
N VAL A 570 -0.11 3.02 34.23
CA VAL A 570 0.40 3.85 35.33
C VAL A 570 -0.61 3.73 36.47
N PRO A 571 -0.24 3.29 37.69
CA PRO A 571 -1.20 3.19 38.77
C PRO A 571 -1.69 4.61 39.12
N PRO A 572 -3.01 4.83 39.20
CA PRO A 572 -3.49 6.05 39.82
C PRO A 572 -3.07 6.02 41.29
N ALA A 573 -2.50 7.12 41.74
CA ALA A 573 -2.16 7.29 43.14
C ALA A 573 -3.40 7.05 44.00
N ALA A 574 -3.32 6.06 44.88
CA ALA A 574 -4.18 5.77 46.02
C ALA A 574 -5.70 5.58 45.76
N ALA A 575 -6.08 4.29 45.68
CA ALA A 575 -7.32 3.82 46.34
C ALA A 575 -7.10 2.36 46.74
N LEU A 576 -6.81 2.14 47.97
CA LEU A 576 -6.98 0.87 48.69
C LEU A 576 -8.48 0.52 48.63
N ILE A 577 -8.81 -0.52 47.87
CA ILE A 577 -10.12 -1.19 47.96
C ILE A 577 -9.85 -2.66 48.14
N GLU A 578 -10.32 -3.19 49.26
CA GLU A 578 -10.27 -4.58 49.67
C GLU A 578 -10.91 -5.52 48.63
N PRO A 579 -10.44 -6.78 48.52
CA PRO A 579 -11.02 -7.72 47.56
C PRO A 579 -12.39 -8.18 48.02
N LEU A 580 -13.40 -7.92 47.22
CA LEU A 580 -14.72 -8.53 47.32
C LEU A 580 -14.65 -9.98 46.78
N HIS A 581 -15.20 -10.87 47.59
CA HIS A 581 -15.30 -12.32 47.35
C HIS A 581 -15.86 -12.66 45.95
N ASP A 582 -15.18 -13.60 45.32
CA ASP A 582 -15.62 -14.35 44.13
C ASP A 582 -16.83 -15.24 44.50
N ASP A 583 -18.01 -14.86 44.06
CA ASP A 583 -19.15 -15.75 43.92
C ASP A 583 -19.86 -15.43 42.58
N ILE A 584 -19.17 -15.73 41.50
CA ILE A 584 -19.80 -15.80 40.18
C ILE A 584 -20.02 -17.28 39.87
N ARG A 585 -21.29 -17.71 40.02
CA ARG A 585 -21.76 -19.02 39.59
C ARG A 585 -21.42 -19.22 38.11
N GLN A 586 -20.65 -20.27 37.85
CA GLN A 586 -20.42 -20.76 36.51
C GLN A 586 -21.75 -21.16 35.86
N HIS A 587 -22.23 -20.40 34.90
CA HIS A 587 -23.26 -20.89 33.98
C HIS A 587 -22.62 -21.85 32.99
N PRO A 588 -23.23 -23.04 32.78
CA PRO A 588 -22.72 -23.98 31.80
C PRO A 588 -22.78 -23.36 30.40
N GLU A 589 -21.66 -23.39 29.68
CA GLU A 589 -21.57 -22.91 28.30
C GLU A 589 -22.55 -23.67 27.41
N ASN A 590 -23.47 -22.95 26.80
CA ASN A 590 -24.38 -23.49 25.79
C ASN A 590 -23.61 -23.61 24.45
N PRO A 591 -23.34 -24.83 23.93
CA PRO A 591 -22.53 -25.03 22.71
C PRO A 591 -23.14 -24.43 21.44
N ALA A 592 -24.43 -24.07 21.46
CA ALA A 592 -25.14 -23.51 20.30
C ALA A 592 -24.92 -21.99 20.09
N GLN A 593 -24.28 -21.29 21.04
CA GLN A 593 -24.03 -19.85 20.95
C GLN A 593 -22.59 -19.46 20.66
N LYS A 594 -21.82 -20.29 19.96
CA LYS A 594 -20.65 -19.79 19.22
C LYS A 594 -21.12 -19.00 17.99
N ILE A 595 -21.92 -17.97 18.19
CA ILE A 595 -22.05 -16.89 17.24
C ILE A 595 -20.64 -16.34 17.08
N ARG A 596 -20.03 -16.63 15.94
CA ARG A 596 -18.76 -16.02 15.55
C ARG A 596 -18.99 -14.52 15.56
N HIS A 597 -18.58 -13.89 16.66
CA HIS A 597 -18.59 -12.43 16.74
C HIS A 597 -17.80 -11.95 15.49
N PRO A 598 -18.26 -10.95 14.73
CA PRO A 598 -17.52 -10.37 13.61
C PRO A 598 -16.07 -10.00 13.95
N ARG A 599 -15.75 -9.88 15.24
CA ARG A 599 -14.41 -9.64 15.81
C ARG A 599 -13.42 -10.82 15.75
N ASN A 600 -13.80 -12.02 15.36
CA ASN A 600 -12.82 -13.07 15.03
C ASN A 600 -12.04 -12.76 13.74
N VAL A 601 -12.21 -11.56 13.23
CA VAL A 601 -11.57 -11.00 12.06
C VAL A 601 -10.21 -10.41 12.47
N ARG A 602 -9.16 -11.09 12.12
CA ARG A 602 -7.78 -10.63 11.81
C ARG A 602 -7.32 -9.37 12.56
N ILE A 603 -6.55 -9.56 13.61
CA ILE A 603 -5.90 -8.49 14.42
C ILE A 603 -5.06 -7.52 13.55
N LEU A 604 -4.61 -7.97 12.39
CA LEU A 604 -3.87 -7.19 11.41
C LEU A 604 -4.38 -7.53 10.01
N PRO A 605 -4.31 -6.61 9.05
CA PRO A 605 -4.64 -6.92 7.67
C PRO A 605 -3.81 -8.10 7.18
N PRO A 606 -4.33 -8.95 6.29
CA PRO A 606 -3.55 -10.03 5.73
C PRO A 606 -2.35 -9.44 5.02
N SER A 607 -1.17 -10.07 5.19
CA SER A 607 -0.02 -9.74 4.34
C SER A 607 -0.43 -9.93 2.88
N ARG A 608 -0.06 -9.00 2.02
CA ARG A 608 -0.32 -9.13 0.59
C ARG A 608 0.69 -10.12 0.02
N ASP A 609 0.20 -11.31 -0.27
CA ASP A 609 1.00 -12.37 -0.87
C ASP A 609 0.80 -12.33 -2.39
N PHE A 610 1.90 -12.31 -3.12
CA PHE A 610 1.89 -12.47 -4.57
C PHE A 610 2.23 -13.93 -4.91
N HIS A 611 1.34 -14.55 -5.65
CA HIS A 611 1.53 -15.87 -6.22
C HIS A 611 2.38 -15.80 -7.50
#